data_9d96fa1aa1b6fd74b7ca2aa84427a474
#
_entry.id   9d96fa1aa1b6fd74b7ca2aa84427a474
#
_cell.length_a   1.000
_cell.length_b   1.000
_cell.length_c   1.000
_cell.angle_alpha   90.00
_cell.angle_beta   90.00
_cell.angle_gamma   90.00
#
_symmetry.space_group_name_H-M   'P 1'
#
loop_
_entity.id
_entity.type
_entity.pdbx_description
1 polymer ?
#
loop_
_entity_poly.entity_id
_entity_poly.type
_entity_poly.pdbx_seq_one_letter_code
_entity_poly.pdbx_strand_id
1 'polypeptide(L)'
;MNPYQHSFGGNIPQDVAGKQGENVIFIVYTLKDSPETLDKVKDVCANFSALIRSMRNRFPDMMFSCTMGFGADAWSRLFPEQGKPKELKTFEEIKGEKHTAVSTPGDLLFHIRAKQMGLCFEFASIIDEKLQGVVEPVDETHGFRYMDGKAIIGFVDGTENPAVDENPYHIAVVGLSLIHISEPTRH
;
A
#
# COMPACT_ATOMS: atom_id res chain seq x y z
N MET A 1 -5.55 5.67 -22.96
CA MET A 1 -6.75 5.12 -22.27
C MET A 1 -6.28 3.95 -21.44
N ASN A 2 -6.65 3.89 -20.16
CA ASN A 2 -6.31 2.77 -19.30
C ASN A 2 -7.18 1.57 -19.70
N PRO A 3 -6.63 0.43 -20.17
CA PRO A 3 -7.40 -0.71 -20.62
C PRO A 3 -8.26 -1.37 -19.53
N TYR A 4 -8.09 -0.94 -18.27
CA TYR A 4 -8.74 -1.54 -17.10
C TYR A 4 -10.01 -0.82 -16.65
N GLN A 5 -10.39 0.32 -17.26
CA GLN A 5 -11.57 1.11 -16.86
C GLN A 5 -12.89 0.33 -16.92
N HIS A 6 -13.02 -0.67 -17.76
CA HIS A 6 -14.24 -1.45 -17.91
C HIS A 6 -14.40 -2.60 -16.91
N SER A 7 -13.30 -3.07 -16.30
CA SER A 7 -13.31 -4.25 -15.41
C SER A 7 -13.78 -3.94 -13.97
N PHE A 8 -13.80 -2.69 -13.55
CA PHE A 8 -14.03 -2.29 -12.16
C PHE A 8 -15.21 -1.31 -11.99
N GLY A 9 -16.21 -1.35 -12.86
CA GLY A 9 -17.40 -0.50 -12.72
C GLY A 9 -17.10 1.01 -12.77
N GLY A 10 -16.06 1.42 -13.50
CA GLY A 10 -15.64 2.82 -13.59
C GLY A 10 -14.67 3.28 -12.50
N ASN A 11 -14.44 2.49 -11.47
CA ASN A 11 -13.43 2.80 -10.44
C ASN A 11 -12.03 2.39 -10.93
N ILE A 12 -11.06 3.27 -10.72
CA ILE A 12 -9.65 2.97 -11.02
C ILE A 12 -9.04 2.42 -9.73
N PRO A 13 -8.59 1.14 -9.73
CA PRO A 13 -7.92 0.57 -8.57
C PRO A 13 -6.61 1.31 -8.27
N GLN A 14 -6.15 1.25 -7.03
CA GLN A 14 -4.81 1.69 -6.68
C GLN A 14 -3.78 0.90 -7.50
N ASP A 15 -2.61 1.51 -7.74
CA ASP A 15 -1.54 0.95 -8.58
C ASP A 15 -0.73 -0.14 -7.82
N VAL A 16 -1.42 -1.20 -7.41
CA VAL A 16 -0.82 -2.33 -6.67
C VAL A 16 0.03 -3.24 -7.57
N ALA A 17 -0.36 -3.36 -8.84
CA ALA A 17 0.26 -4.26 -9.82
C ALA A 17 1.05 -3.52 -10.90
N GLY A 18 1.28 -2.22 -10.74
CA GLY A 18 2.05 -1.43 -11.69
C GLY A 18 3.55 -1.75 -11.68
N LYS A 19 4.25 -1.34 -12.73
CA LYS A 19 5.71 -1.48 -12.80
C LYS A 19 6.36 -0.84 -11.58
N GLN A 20 7.23 -1.57 -10.94
CA GLN A 20 7.93 -1.12 -9.73
C GLN A 20 9.01 -0.11 -10.09
N GLY A 21 9.15 0.94 -9.26
CA GLY A 21 10.33 1.78 -9.23
C GLY A 21 11.52 1.03 -8.62
N GLU A 22 12.67 1.69 -8.59
CA GLU A 22 13.91 1.10 -8.06
C GLU A 22 14.06 1.31 -6.55
N ASN A 23 13.26 2.20 -5.99
CA ASN A 23 13.29 2.54 -4.57
C ASN A 23 11.89 2.48 -3.97
N VAL A 24 11.83 2.14 -2.70
CA VAL A 24 10.57 2.01 -1.96
C VAL A 24 10.72 2.54 -0.53
N ILE A 25 9.65 3.15 -0.02
CA ILE A 25 9.45 3.40 1.41
C ILE A 25 8.12 2.78 1.81
N PHE A 26 8.16 1.96 2.85
CA PHE A 26 6.98 1.50 3.57
C PHE A 26 6.88 2.28 4.87
N ILE A 27 5.71 2.82 5.16
CA ILE A 27 5.43 3.46 6.44
C ILE A 27 4.14 2.89 7.01
N VAL A 28 4.18 2.51 8.27
CA VAL A 28 3.02 2.05 9.02
C VAL A 28 2.72 3.02 10.15
N TYR A 29 1.48 3.47 10.23
CA TYR A 29 0.99 4.33 11.30
C TYR A 29 -0.10 3.64 12.11
N THR A 30 -0.18 3.98 13.39
CA THR A 30 -1.36 3.78 14.22
C THR A 30 -2.11 5.10 14.40
N LEU A 31 -3.43 5.02 14.51
CA LEU A 31 -4.32 6.17 14.71
C LEU A 31 -4.36 6.55 16.19
N LYS A 32 -4.10 7.81 16.49
CA LYS A 32 -4.32 8.34 17.85
C LYS A 32 -5.81 8.43 18.15
N ASP A 33 -6.14 8.35 19.42
CA ASP A 33 -7.52 8.50 19.87
C ASP A 33 -7.80 9.99 20.17
N SER A 34 -8.04 10.75 19.11
CA SER A 34 -8.42 12.16 19.21
C SER A 34 -9.65 12.47 18.35
N PRO A 35 -10.46 13.49 18.71
CA PRO A 35 -11.68 13.82 17.98
C PRO A 35 -11.46 14.12 16.50
N GLU A 36 -10.31 14.71 16.14
CA GLU A 36 -9.97 15.13 14.77
C GLU A 36 -9.32 14.04 13.91
N THR A 37 -8.93 12.91 14.53
CA THR A 37 -8.16 11.85 13.84
C THR A 37 -8.88 11.32 12.62
N LEU A 38 -10.16 10.93 12.80
CA LEU A 38 -10.90 10.30 11.70
C LEU A 38 -11.17 11.28 10.56
N ASP A 39 -11.45 12.54 10.87
CA ASP A 39 -11.72 13.57 9.85
C ASP A 39 -10.44 13.89 9.05
N LYS A 40 -9.31 14.05 9.74
CA LYS A 40 -8.01 14.29 9.09
C LYS A 40 -7.58 13.14 8.19
N VAL A 41 -7.73 11.90 8.65
CA VAL A 41 -7.41 10.72 7.84
C VAL A 41 -8.35 10.60 6.65
N LYS A 42 -9.65 10.84 6.82
CA LYS A 42 -10.62 10.85 5.71
C LYS A 42 -10.30 11.93 4.67
N ASP A 43 -9.84 13.11 5.11
CA ASP A 43 -9.39 14.16 4.19
C ASP A 43 -8.18 13.71 3.37
N VAL A 44 -7.19 13.06 3.99
CA VAL A 44 -6.05 12.46 3.26
C VAL A 44 -6.54 11.41 2.27
N CYS A 45 -7.47 10.52 2.65
CA CYS A 45 -8.04 9.53 1.75
C CYS A 45 -8.72 10.18 0.53
N ALA A 46 -9.53 11.21 0.76
CA ALA A 46 -10.26 11.93 -0.30
C ALA A 46 -9.31 12.61 -1.30
N ASN A 47 -8.18 13.12 -0.81
CA ASN A 47 -7.19 13.85 -1.60
C ASN A 47 -6.06 12.96 -2.14
N PHE A 48 -5.98 11.69 -1.75
CA PHE A 48 -4.85 10.81 -2.02
C PHE A 48 -4.56 10.65 -3.53
N SER A 49 -5.58 10.38 -4.33
CA SER A 49 -5.43 10.27 -5.79
C SER A 49 -4.95 11.56 -6.45
N ALA A 50 -5.34 12.72 -5.92
CA ALA A 50 -4.89 14.02 -6.42
C ALA A 50 -3.42 14.26 -6.08
N LEU A 51 -2.97 13.88 -4.89
CA LEU A 51 -1.57 13.94 -4.47
C LEU A 51 -0.69 13.09 -5.39
N ILE A 52 -1.06 11.83 -5.62
CA ILE A 52 -0.33 10.94 -6.53
C ILE A 52 -0.25 11.53 -7.95
N ARG A 53 -1.37 12.03 -8.47
CA ARG A 53 -1.43 12.65 -9.80
C ARG A 53 -0.53 13.89 -9.90
N SER A 54 -0.49 14.73 -8.87
CA SER A 54 0.39 15.88 -8.79
C SER A 54 1.87 15.48 -8.91
N MET A 55 2.28 14.46 -8.16
CA MET A 55 3.66 13.95 -8.22
C MET A 55 3.99 13.38 -9.60
N ARG A 56 3.10 12.57 -10.18
CA ARG A 56 3.28 12.01 -11.53
C ARG A 56 3.38 13.07 -12.60
N ASN A 57 2.60 14.13 -12.52
CA ASN A 57 2.64 15.23 -13.48
C ASN A 57 3.94 16.05 -13.40
N ARG A 58 4.46 16.25 -12.19
CA ARG A 58 5.73 16.97 -11.97
C ARG A 58 6.94 16.14 -12.36
N PHE A 59 6.86 14.81 -12.22
CA PHE A 59 7.97 13.87 -12.41
C PHE A 59 7.55 12.67 -13.28
N PRO A 60 7.19 12.87 -14.55
CA PRO A 60 6.56 11.85 -15.40
C PRO A 60 7.44 10.60 -15.61
N ASP A 61 8.77 10.77 -15.64
CA ASP A 61 9.71 9.69 -15.93
C ASP A 61 10.16 8.91 -14.68
N MET A 62 9.67 9.30 -13.48
CA MET A 62 10.13 8.73 -12.22
C MET A 62 9.36 7.49 -11.77
N MET A 63 8.40 7.00 -12.56
CA MET A 63 7.58 5.82 -12.24
C MET A 63 6.99 5.88 -10.82
N PHE A 64 6.57 7.09 -10.42
CA PHE A 64 6.05 7.30 -9.08
C PHE A 64 4.70 6.61 -8.88
N SER A 65 4.58 5.87 -7.78
CA SER A 65 3.32 5.31 -7.31
C SER A 65 3.28 5.23 -5.78
N CYS A 66 2.09 5.30 -5.24
CA CYS A 66 1.85 5.04 -3.83
C CYS A 66 0.54 4.26 -3.69
N THR A 67 0.56 3.24 -2.84
CA THR A 67 -0.62 2.48 -2.43
C THR A 67 -0.84 2.71 -0.95
N MET A 68 -2.11 2.96 -0.56
CA MET A 68 -2.53 3.09 0.83
C MET A 68 -3.35 1.86 1.23
N GLY A 69 -2.96 1.23 2.33
CA GLY A 69 -3.66 0.12 2.95
C GLY A 69 -4.28 0.51 4.29
N PHE A 70 -5.29 -0.24 4.71
CA PHE A 70 -6.00 -0.05 5.98
C PHE A 70 -6.00 -1.33 6.79
N GLY A 71 -5.66 -1.22 8.09
CA GLY A 71 -5.86 -2.28 9.05
C GLY A 71 -7.35 -2.56 9.31
N ALA A 72 -7.66 -3.75 9.82
CA ALA A 72 -9.04 -4.19 10.04
C ALA A 72 -9.82 -3.28 11.00
N ASP A 73 -9.17 -2.80 12.05
CA ASP A 73 -9.77 -1.94 13.06
C ASP A 73 -9.90 -0.51 12.55
N ALA A 74 -8.88 0.00 11.86
CA ALA A 74 -8.93 1.30 11.21
C ALA A 74 -10.04 1.39 10.19
N TRP A 75 -10.26 0.34 9.38
CA TRP A 75 -11.37 0.28 8.43
C TRP A 75 -12.71 0.47 9.12
N SER A 76 -12.94 -0.25 10.21
CA SER A 76 -14.21 -0.18 10.95
C SER A 76 -14.45 1.20 11.58
N ARG A 77 -13.38 1.89 12.00
CA ARG A 77 -13.45 3.25 12.57
C ARG A 77 -13.67 4.32 11.49
N LEU A 78 -12.97 4.20 10.36
CA LEU A 78 -13.00 5.19 9.27
C LEU A 78 -14.26 5.08 8.41
N PHE A 79 -14.73 3.86 8.16
CA PHE A 79 -15.80 3.57 7.21
C PHE A 79 -16.91 2.69 7.81
N PRO A 80 -17.53 3.10 8.93
CA PRO A 80 -18.53 2.27 9.62
C PRO A 80 -19.75 1.94 8.76
N GLU A 81 -20.11 2.83 7.83
CA GLU A 81 -21.26 2.65 6.91
C GLU A 81 -20.94 1.73 5.73
N GLN A 82 -19.66 1.43 5.51
CA GLN A 82 -19.22 0.53 4.46
C GLN A 82 -18.94 -0.85 5.07
N GLY A 83 -19.53 -1.88 4.50
CA GLY A 83 -19.25 -3.24 4.96
C GLY A 83 -17.76 -3.53 4.99
N LYS A 84 -17.26 -4.07 6.11
CA LYS A 84 -15.87 -4.52 6.18
C LYS A 84 -15.69 -5.73 5.25
N PRO A 85 -14.62 -5.78 4.44
CA PRO A 85 -14.31 -6.95 3.65
C PRO A 85 -14.25 -8.20 4.51
N LYS A 86 -14.84 -9.28 4.03
CA LYS A 86 -14.99 -10.52 4.79
C LYS A 86 -13.65 -11.07 5.30
N GLU A 87 -12.61 -10.94 4.50
CA GLU A 87 -11.27 -11.46 4.81
C GLU A 87 -10.35 -10.42 5.49
N LEU A 88 -10.81 -9.18 5.66
CA LEU A 88 -10.07 -8.14 6.38
C LEU A 88 -10.21 -8.38 7.88
N LYS A 89 -9.26 -9.13 8.44
CA LYS A 89 -9.19 -9.50 9.86
C LYS A 89 -7.89 -9.00 10.47
N THR A 90 -7.93 -8.73 11.76
CA THR A 90 -6.69 -8.50 12.52
C THR A 90 -5.86 -9.78 12.52
N PHE A 91 -4.57 -9.67 12.22
CA PHE A 91 -3.67 -10.80 12.26
C PHE A 91 -3.49 -11.28 13.72
N GLU A 92 -3.67 -12.55 13.95
CA GLU A 92 -3.43 -13.17 15.25
C GLU A 92 -2.03 -13.80 15.28
N GLU A 93 -1.33 -13.68 16.41
CA GLU A 93 -0.01 -14.26 16.58
C GLU A 93 -0.03 -15.77 16.31
N ILE A 94 0.92 -16.24 15.50
CA ILE A 94 1.07 -17.68 15.21
C ILE A 94 2.36 -18.18 15.85
N LYS A 95 2.22 -19.08 16.81
CA LYS A 95 3.35 -19.71 17.52
C LYS A 95 3.75 -21.01 16.83
N GLY A 96 4.97 -21.05 16.30
CA GLY A 96 5.61 -22.28 15.83
C GLY A 96 6.56 -22.86 16.91
N GLU A 97 7.16 -24.00 16.61
CA GLU A 97 8.09 -24.66 17.53
C GLU A 97 9.36 -23.84 17.82
N LYS A 98 9.87 -23.10 16.83
CA LYS A 98 11.14 -22.35 16.91
C LYS A 98 10.95 -20.84 16.74
N HIS A 99 9.92 -20.41 16.04
CA HIS A 99 9.67 -19.02 15.69
C HIS A 99 8.22 -18.66 15.92
N THR A 100 8.00 -17.40 16.24
CA THR A 100 6.65 -16.84 16.38
C THR A 100 6.45 -15.74 15.35
N ALA A 101 5.36 -15.83 14.58
CA ALA A 101 4.90 -14.73 13.75
C ALA A 101 4.08 -13.78 14.64
N VAL A 102 4.69 -12.68 15.05
CA VAL A 102 4.07 -11.72 15.96
C VAL A 102 3.03 -10.86 15.24
N SER A 103 1.96 -10.50 15.95
CA SER A 103 1.02 -9.47 15.48
C SER A 103 1.53 -8.09 15.89
N THR A 104 1.89 -7.28 14.91
CA THR A 104 2.34 -5.89 15.12
C THR A 104 1.21 -4.92 14.86
N PRO A 105 1.13 -3.79 15.59
CA PRO A 105 0.09 -2.80 15.37
C PRO A 105 0.26 -2.12 14.01
N GLY A 106 -0.86 -1.73 13.38
CA GLY A 106 -0.85 -0.97 12.14
C GLY A 106 -2.26 -0.67 11.67
N ASP A 107 -2.55 0.61 11.51
CA ASP A 107 -3.84 1.12 11.07
C ASP A 107 -3.81 1.59 9.61
N LEU A 108 -2.73 2.28 9.23
CA LEU A 108 -2.49 2.75 7.87
C LEU A 108 -1.14 2.25 7.38
N LEU A 109 -1.09 1.79 6.14
CA LEU A 109 0.13 1.44 5.43
C LEU A 109 0.27 2.33 4.20
N PHE A 110 1.43 2.92 4.00
CA PHE A 110 1.80 3.58 2.75
C PHE A 110 2.96 2.82 2.10
N HIS A 111 2.75 2.37 0.86
CA HIS A 111 3.76 1.74 0.03
C HIS A 111 4.11 2.69 -1.10
N ILE A 112 5.19 3.45 -0.94
CA ILE A 112 5.64 4.52 -1.82
C ILE A 112 6.78 4.01 -2.68
N ARG A 113 6.68 4.16 -4.01
CA ARG A 113 7.67 3.65 -4.97
C ARG A 113 8.04 4.71 -5.99
N ALA A 114 9.31 4.79 -6.34
CA ALA A 114 9.81 5.63 -7.44
C ALA A 114 11.17 5.17 -7.95
N LYS A 115 11.63 5.72 -9.10
CA LYS A 115 13.01 5.52 -9.57
C LYS A 115 14.04 6.16 -8.65
N GLN A 116 13.68 7.22 -7.93
CA GLN A 116 14.60 7.94 -7.03
C GLN A 116 14.06 7.94 -5.61
N MET A 117 14.91 7.61 -4.64
CA MET A 117 14.58 7.61 -3.22
C MET A 117 14.12 9.00 -2.74
N GLY A 118 14.72 10.08 -3.23
CA GLY A 118 14.33 11.44 -2.87
C GLY A 118 12.86 11.75 -3.17
N LEU A 119 12.28 11.14 -4.22
CA LEU A 119 10.86 11.33 -4.52
C LEU A 119 9.97 10.52 -3.58
N CYS A 120 10.40 9.34 -3.16
CA CYS A 120 9.72 8.56 -2.13
C CYS A 120 9.71 9.33 -0.80
N PHE A 121 10.86 9.90 -0.43
CA PHE A 121 11.02 10.68 0.81
C PHE A 121 10.15 11.95 0.79
N GLU A 122 10.16 12.71 -0.31
CA GLU A 122 9.31 13.90 -0.46
C GLU A 122 7.83 13.57 -0.26
N PHE A 123 7.35 12.50 -0.89
CA PHE A 123 5.96 12.10 -0.73
C PHE A 123 5.64 11.59 0.67
N ALA A 124 6.55 10.84 1.28
CA ALA A 124 6.44 10.42 2.67
C ALA A 124 6.30 11.62 3.62
N SER A 125 7.13 12.65 3.42
CA SER A 125 7.08 13.90 4.19
C SER A 125 5.75 14.64 4.03
N ILE A 126 5.20 14.68 2.81
CA ILE A 126 3.86 15.27 2.55
C ILE A 126 2.77 14.52 3.30
N ILE A 127 2.83 13.19 3.32
CA ILE A 127 1.85 12.37 4.06
C ILE A 127 1.98 12.60 5.56
N ASP A 128 3.21 12.59 6.07
CA ASP A 128 3.48 12.81 7.51
C ASP A 128 2.99 14.18 7.96
N GLU A 129 3.28 15.24 7.21
CA GLU A 129 2.78 16.60 7.49
C GLU A 129 1.25 16.64 7.54
N LYS A 130 0.57 15.99 6.60
CA LYS A 130 -0.89 15.95 6.56
C LYS A 130 -1.51 15.16 7.71
N LEU A 131 -0.83 14.14 8.20
CA LEU A 131 -1.27 13.30 9.31
C LEU A 131 -0.70 13.74 10.66
N GLN A 132 0.09 14.81 10.69
CA GLN A 132 0.73 15.29 11.91
C GLN A 132 -0.27 15.49 13.05
N GLY A 133 0.08 14.97 14.22
CA GLY A 133 -0.72 15.09 15.45
C GLY A 133 -1.77 14.00 15.64
N VAL A 134 -2.20 13.31 14.56
CA VAL A 134 -3.31 12.32 14.63
C VAL A 134 -2.87 10.88 14.42
N VAL A 135 -1.61 10.66 14.07
CA VAL A 135 -1.01 9.33 13.93
C VAL A 135 0.28 9.21 14.72
N GLU A 136 0.73 7.96 14.89
CA GLU A 136 2.05 7.60 15.43
C GLU A 136 2.71 6.65 14.44
N PRO A 137 3.92 6.94 13.92
CA PRO A 137 4.66 6.01 13.09
C PRO A 137 5.14 4.83 13.95
N VAL A 138 4.87 3.61 13.51
CA VAL A 138 5.26 2.39 14.21
C VAL A 138 6.27 1.55 13.43
N ASP A 139 6.34 1.76 12.11
CA ASP A 139 7.38 1.17 11.27
C ASP A 139 7.68 2.07 10.07
N GLU A 140 8.95 2.17 9.72
CA GLU A 140 9.43 2.82 8.52
C GLU A 140 10.58 2.00 7.93
N THR A 141 10.35 1.45 6.74
CA THR A 141 11.33 0.62 6.06
C THR A 141 11.66 1.21 4.69
N HIS A 142 12.96 1.43 4.43
CA HIS A 142 13.48 1.86 3.14
C HIS A 142 14.10 0.69 2.40
N GLY A 143 13.75 0.54 1.14
CA GLY A 143 14.24 -0.53 0.28
C GLY A 143 14.68 -0.02 -1.09
N PHE A 144 15.47 -0.81 -1.75
CA PHE A 144 15.93 -0.53 -3.10
C PHE A 144 16.05 -1.83 -3.91
N ARG A 145 15.94 -1.71 -5.23
CA ARG A 145 16.15 -2.82 -6.13
C ARG A 145 17.65 -3.12 -6.25
N TYR A 146 18.04 -4.30 -5.82
CA TYR A 146 19.43 -4.73 -5.91
C TYR A 146 19.69 -5.41 -7.25
N MET A 147 20.74 -4.99 -7.95
CA MET A 147 21.20 -5.54 -9.24
C MET A 147 20.04 -5.73 -10.25
N ASP A 148 19.93 -6.90 -10.85
CA ASP A 148 18.89 -7.25 -11.83
C ASP A 148 17.56 -7.68 -11.18
N GLY A 149 17.30 -7.27 -9.95
CA GLY A 149 16.11 -7.67 -9.16
C GLY A 149 16.37 -8.92 -8.31
N LYS A 150 17.63 -9.21 -8.01
CA LYS A 150 18.00 -10.23 -7.04
C LYS A 150 17.77 -9.73 -5.61
N ALA A 151 17.43 -10.63 -4.71
CA ALA A 151 17.56 -10.37 -3.29
C ALA A 151 19.05 -10.30 -2.92
N ILE A 152 19.39 -9.53 -1.88
CA ILE A 152 20.80 -9.40 -1.40
C ILE A 152 21.42 -10.75 -1.04
N ILE A 153 20.58 -11.72 -0.63
CA ILE A 153 20.99 -13.09 -0.35
C ILE A 153 21.26 -13.94 -1.62
N GLY A 154 21.13 -13.39 -2.83
CA GLY A 154 21.54 -13.99 -4.08
C GLY A 154 20.46 -14.69 -4.91
N PHE A 155 19.22 -14.76 -4.43
CA PHE A 155 18.11 -15.37 -5.16
C PHE A 155 17.45 -14.37 -6.11
N VAL A 156 16.97 -14.84 -7.26
CA VAL A 156 16.13 -14.06 -8.17
C VAL A 156 14.71 -14.04 -7.61
N ASP A 157 14.17 -12.85 -7.42
CA ASP A 157 12.81 -12.65 -6.99
C ASP A 157 11.86 -12.53 -8.19
N GLY A 158 10.59 -12.89 -7.99
CA GLY A 158 9.54 -12.71 -8.98
C GLY A 158 9.44 -13.78 -10.06
N THR A 159 10.05 -14.96 -9.88
CA THR A 159 9.96 -16.08 -10.83
C THR A 159 8.54 -16.65 -10.97
N GLU A 160 7.71 -16.53 -9.95
CA GLU A 160 6.30 -16.94 -9.92
C GLU A 160 5.32 -15.78 -10.18
N ASN A 161 5.82 -14.63 -10.58
CA ASN A 161 4.94 -13.52 -10.95
C ASN A 161 4.13 -13.88 -12.23
N PRO A 162 2.92 -13.30 -12.38
CA PRO A 162 2.12 -13.46 -13.59
C PRO A 162 2.94 -13.18 -14.86
N ALA A 163 2.71 -13.94 -15.91
CA ALA A 163 3.37 -13.72 -17.18
C ALA A 163 3.08 -12.31 -17.72
N VAL A 164 3.99 -11.77 -18.54
CA VAL A 164 3.93 -10.37 -19.03
C VAL A 164 2.64 -10.06 -19.80
N ASP A 165 2.04 -11.06 -20.42
CA ASP A 165 0.78 -11.01 -21.17
C ASP A 165 -0.46 -11.25 -20.30
N GLU A 166 -0.29 -11.72 -19.06
CA GLU A 166 -1.38 -11.84 -18.10
C GLU A 166 -1.69 -10.50 -17.47
N ASN A 167 -2.99 -10.26 -17.22
CA ASN A 167 -3.42 -9.07 -16.52
C ASN A 167 -3.19 -9.25 -15.01
N PRO A 168 -2.18 -8.60 -14.41
CA PRO A 168 -1.85 -8.80 -13.01
C PRO A 168 -2.98 -8.37 -12.06
N TYR A 169 -3.87 -7.48 -12.50
CA TYR A 169 -5.03 -7.07 -11.70
C TYR A 169 -6.06 -8.18 -11.54
N HIS A 170 -6.21 -9.09 -12.48
CA HIS A 170 -7.12 -10.23 -12.33
C HIS A 170 -6.65 -11.22 -11.27
N ILE A 171 -5.35 -11.22 -11.00
CA ILE A 171 -4.73 -12.10 -10.01
C ILE A 171 -4.66 -11.39 -8.64
N ALA A 172 -4.31 -10.10 -8.65
CA ALA A 172 -4.08 -9.32 -7.42
C ALA A 172 -5.36 -8.75 -6.78
N VAL A 173 -6.47 -8.69 -7.53
CA VAL A 173 -7.71 -8.07 -7.05
C VAL A 173 -8.76 -9.13 -6.76
N VAL A 174 -9.25 -9.18 -5.55
CA VAL A 174 -10.35 -10.05 -5.15
C VAL A 174 -11.66 -9.53 -5.77
N GLY A 175 -12.33 -10.36 -6.57
CA GLY A 175 -13.60 -9.99 -7.22
C GLY A 175 -14.66 -9.56 -6.22
N LEU A 176 -15.39 -8.47 -6.53
CA LEU A 176 -16.46 -7.85 -5.73
C LEU A 176 -16.01 -7.10 -4.46
N SER A 177 -14.74 -7.12 -4.07
CA SER A 177 -14.26 -6.20 -3.05
C SER A 177 -13.44 -5.10 -3.73
N LEU A 178 -13.74 -3.85 -3.43
CA LEU A 178 -12.94 -2.68 -3.83
C LEU A 178 -11.58 -2.64 -3.13
N ILE A 179 -11.21 -3.72 -2.43
CA ILE A 179 -10.04 -3.82 -1.58
C ILE A 179 -9.10 -4.83 -2.20
N HIS A 180 -7.91 -4.35 -2.49
CA HIS A 180 -6.79 -5.16 -2.93
C HIS A 180 -6.24 -5.93 -1.72
N ILE A 181 -6.58 -7.20 -1.61
CA ILE A 181 -5.90 -8.11 -0.70
C ILE A 181 -4.86 -8.82 -1.55
N SER A 182 -3.59 -8.53 -1.32
CA SER A 182 -2.53 -9.41 -1.81
C SER A 182 -2.58 -10.68 -0.96
N GLU A 183 -3.05 -11.78 -1.51
CA GLU A 183 -2.86 -13.07 -0.83
C GLU A 183 -1.36 -13.39 -0.84
N PRO A 184 -0.79 -13.77 0.32
CA PRO A 184 0.53 -14.36 0.30
C PRO A 184 0.44 -15.66 -0.52
N THR A 185 1.24 -15.75 -1.57
CA THR A 185 1.39 -16.97 -2.35
C THR A 185 1.67 -18.14 -1.39
N ARG A 186 0.77 -19.12 -1.38
CA ARG A 186 1.01 -20.37 -0.65
C ARG A 186 2.17 -21.09 -1.33
N HIS A 187 3.24 -21.26 -0.61
CA HIS A 187 4.27 -22.25 -0.92
C HIS A 187 3.93 -23.58 -0.24
#